data_65067998c2aa2f8b8100d52a4311ed14
#
_entry.id   65067998c2aa2f8b8100d52a4311ed14
#
_cell.length_a   1.000
_cell.length_b   1.000
_cell.length_c   1.000
_cell.angle_alpha   90.00
_cell.angle_beta   90.00
_cell.angle_gamma   90.00
#
_symmetry.space_group_name_H-M   'P 1'
#
loop_
_entity.id
_entity.type
_entity.pdbx_description
1 polymer ?
#
loop_
_entity_poly.entity_id
_entity_poly.type
_entity_poly.pdbx_seq_one_letter_code
_entity_poly.pdbx_strand_id
1 'polypeptide(L)'
;SIDGLGDDWPIGYEDIKPYYDRIDKLIGIFGTNEGLENDPDGFFLPPPKPRLHELMIKKAATTSGVNVIPSRLSILTKQIQSTTDRGACFFCGQCNRNCSIAKADFSSTNVLIYPALKTGNVDIIANAMAREVITNKDGLATGVSYVNKDDMQEYQVNGKVVIVAASA
;
A
#
# COMPACT_ATOMS: atom_id res chain seq x y z
N SER A 1 18.51 -11.02 19.41
CA SER A 1 18.53 -11.04 17.92
C SER A 1 18.88 -12.44 17.42
N ILE A 2 18.04 -13.04 16.60
CA ILE A 2 18.28 -14.39 16.04
C ILE A 2 19.47 -14.36 15.07
N ASP A 3 19.62 -13.26 14.33
CA ASP A 3 20.68 -13.10 13.32
C ASP A 3 21.98 -12.52 13.89
N GLY A 4 22.00 -12.19 15.17
CA GLY A 4 23.20 -11.80 15.91
C GLY A 4 23.73 -10.39 15.65
N LEU A 5 23.08 -9.59 14.82
CA LEU A 5 23.45 -8.22 14.49
C LEU A 5 22.29 -7.24 14.71
N GLY A 6 22.59 -6.11 15.35
CA GLY A 6 21.61 -5.05 15.63
C GLY A 6 20.74 -5.32 16.84
N ASP A 7 19.93 -4.32 17.18
CA ASP A 7 18.95 -4.40 18.26
C ASP A 7 17.60 -4.88 17.73
N ASP A 8 16.86 -5.61 18.54
CA ASP A 8 15.49 -6.01 18.19
C ASP A 8 14.57 -4.80 18.20
N TRP A 9 13.60 -4.78 17.31
CA TRP A 9 12.57 -3.75 17.31
C TRP A 9 11.72 -3.86 18.59
N PRO A 10 11.30 -2.74 19.20
CA PRO A 10 10.49 -2.76 20.43
C PRO A 10 9.05 -3.21 20.20
N ILE A 11 8.72 -3.74 19.01
CA ILE A 11 7.41 -4.25 18.61
C ILE A 11 7.58 -5.59 17.91
N GLY A 12 6.62 -6.50 18.13
CA GLY A 12 6.52 -7.79 17.45
C GLY A 12 5.49 -7.79 16.33
N TYR A 13 5.43 -8.89 15.59
CA TYR A 13 4.45 -9.05 14.51
C TYR A 13 3.00 -8.93 15.02
N GLU A 14 2.69 -9.47 16.18
CA GLU A 14 1.35 -9.43 16.76
C GLU A 14 0.89 -8.00 17.08
N ASP A 15 1.81 -7.07 17.35
CA ASP A 15 1.48 -5.67 17.58
C ASP A 15 1.04 -4.96 16.30
N ILE A 16 1.60 -5.35 15.15
CA ILE A 16 1.34 -4.71 13.85
C ILE A 16 0.32 -5.46 13.00
N LYS A 17 0.12 -6.76 13.25
CA LYS A 17 -0.83 -7.61 12.50
C LYS A 17 -2.23 -7.00 12.35
N PRO A 18 -2.88 -6.41 13.37
CA PRO A 18 -4.20 -5.80 13.23
C PRO A 18 -4.25 -4.67 12.20
N TYR A 19 -3.16 -3.96 12.02
CA TYR A 19 -3.05 -2.89 11.02
C TYR A 19 -2.87 -3.44 9.61
N TYR A 20 -2.08 -4.52 9.44
CA TYR A 20 -2.00 -5.26 8.18
C TYR A 20 -3.36 -5.80 7.77
N ASP A 21 -4.06 -6.47 8.68
CA ASP A 21 -5.41 -7.01 8.46
C ASP A 21 -6.41 -5.93 8.00
N ARG A 22 -6.28 -4.73 8.56
CA ARG A 22 -7.10 -3.57 8.17
C ARG A 22 -6.75 -3.09 6.75
N ILE A 23 -5.47 -3.05 6.42
CA ILE A 23 -4.99 -2.63 5.10
C ILE A 23 -5.39 -3.65 4.04
N ASP A 24 -5.23 -4.95 4.29
CA ASP A 24 -5.63 -6.03 3.37
C ASP A 24 -7.09 -5.89 2.97
N LYS A 25 -7.97 -5.65 3.94
CA LYS A 25 -9.40 -5.43 3.71
C LYS A 25 -9.69 -4.15 2.94
N LEU A 26 -8.96 -3.06 3.23
CA LEU A 26 -9.14 -1.76 2.58
C LEU A 26 -8.68 -1.80 1.12
N ILE A 27 -7.51 -2.36 0.87
CA ILE A 27 -6.88 -2.42 -0.45
C ILE A 27 -7.55 -3.49 -1.31
N GLY A 28 -7.88 -4.65 -0.73
CA GLY A 28 -8.36 -5.83 -1.43
C GLY A 28 -7.20 -6.55 -2.12
N ILE A 29 -6.47 -7.35 -1.33
CA ILE A 29 -5.36 -8.17 -1.81
C ILE A 29 -5.91 -9.55 -2.15
N PHE A 30 -5.53 -10.12 -3.28
CA PHE A 30 -5.82 -11.53 -3.55
C PHE A 30 -4.66 -12.43 -3.14
N GLY A 31 -4.96 -13.65 -2.75
CA GLY A 31 -3.97 -14.63 -2.34
C GLY A 31 -4.59 -15.86 -1.71
N THR A 32 -3.78 -16.66 -1.06
CA THR A 32 -4.18 -17.84 -0.29
C THR A 32 -3.49 -17.85 1.07
N ASN A 33 -4.15 -18.47 2.05
CA ASN A 33 -3.60 -18.68 3.36
C ASN A 33 -2.89 -20.04 3.35
N GLU A 34 -1.58 -20.03 3.53
CA GLU A 34 -0.71 -21.20 3.38
C GLU A 34 -0.04 -21.63 4.70
N GLY A 35 -0.22 -20.85 5.77
CA GLY A 35 0.37 -21.10 7.08
C GLY A 35 1.90 -21.00 7.09
N LEU A 36 2.47 -20.11 6.29
CA LEU A 36 3.92 -19.92 6.20
C LEU A 36 4.41 -18.97 7.29
N GLU A 37 5.47 -19.35 7.99
CA GLU A 37 6.06 -18.52 9.04
C GLU A 37 6.59 -17.18 8.52
N ASN A 38 7.25 -17.20 7.36
CA ASN A 38 7.85 -16.03 6.72
C ASN A 38 6.90 -15.23 5.82
N ASP A 39 5.65 -15.71 5.65
CA ASP A 39 4.62 -15.04 4.86
C ASP A 39 3.25 -15.28 5.52
N PRO A 40 2.98 -14.60 6.67
CA PRO A 40 1.82 -14.88 7.51
C PRO A 40 0.49 -14.73 6.78
N ASP A 41 -0.49 -15.51 7.22
CA ASP A 41 -1.85 -15.48 6.67
C ASP A 41 -2.55 -14.14 6.96
N GLY A 42 -3.39 -13.71 6.03
CA GLY A 42 -4.13 -12.44 6.07
C GLY A 42 -5.55 -12.56 5.52
N PHE A 43 -6.14 -11.43 5.16
CA PHE A 43 -7.47 -11.36 4.57
C PHE A 43 -7.38 -11.23 3.06
N PHE A 44 -7.46 -12.36 2.36
CA PHE A 44 -7.28 -12.39 0.92
C PHE A 44 -8.57 -12.61 0.15
N LEU A 45 -8.68 -11.91 -0.99
CA LEU A 45 -9.65 -12.23 -2.02
C LEU A 45 -9.22 -13.51 -2.75
N PRO A 46 -10.16 -14.22 -3.39
CA PRO A 46 -9.81 -15.40 -4.18
C PRO A 46 -8.77 -15.07 -5.26
N PRO A 47 -7.70 -15.84 -5.41
CA PRO A 47 -6.75 -15.61 -6.48
C PRO A 47 -7.36 -15.92 -7.86
N PRO A 48 -6.78 -15.41 -8.95
CA PRO A 48 -7.12 -15.81 -10.30
C PRO A 48 -6.98 -17.33 -10.48
N LYS A 49 -7.76 -17.89 -11.40
CA LYS A 49 -7.55 -19.30 -11.77
C LYS A 49 -6.15 -19.45 -12.39
N PRO A 50 -5.37 -20.45 -11.96
CA PRO A 50 -4.02 -20.65 -12.47
C PRO A 50 -4.07 -21.04 -13.97
N ARG A 51 -3.07 -20.59 -14.70
CA ARG A 51 -2.88 -20.94 -16.11
C ARG A 51 -2.27 -22.33 -16.22
N LEU A 52 -2.36 -22.96 -17.40
CA LEU A 52 -1.86 -24.31 -17.62
C LEU A 52 -0.38 -24.48 -17.25
N HIS A 53 0.46 -23.53 -17.67
CA HIS A 53 1.90 -23.60 -17.37
C HIS A 53 2.18 -23.45 -15.87
N GLU A 54 1.41 -22.64 -15.14
CA GLU A 54 1.53 -22.49 -13.68
C GLU A 54 1.17 -23.81 -12.98
N LEU A 55 0.13 -24.51 -13.45
CA LEU A 55 -0.22 -25.83 -12.95
C LEU A 55 0.86 -26.86 -13.23
N MET A 56 1.50 -26.82 -14.40
CA MET A 56 2.60 -27.71 -14.75
C MET A 56 3.81 -27.45 -13.85
N ILE A 57 4.18 -26.19 -13.63
CA ILE A 57 5.26 -25.79 -12.72
C ILE A 57 4.95 -26.27 -11.30
N LYS A 58 3.73 -26.01 -10.81
CA LYS A 58 3.31 -26.45 -9.48
C LYS A 58 3.45 -27.95 -9.31
N LYS A 59 2.99 -28.73 -10.29
CA LYS A 59 3.11 -30.19 -10.29
C LYS A 59 4.57 -30.65 -10.25
N ALA A 60 5.42 -30.06 -11.08
CA ALA A 60 6.86 -30.38 -11.11
C ALA A 60 7.55 -30.02 -9.79
N ALA A 61 7.30 -28.84 -9.25
CA ALA A 61 7.89 -28.36 -8.01
C ALA A 61 7.50 -29.22 -6.80
N THR A 62 6.27 -29.72 -6.76
CA THR A 62 5.79 -30.61 -5.70
C THR A 62 6.63 -31.87 -5.57
N THR A 63 7.16 -32.42 -6.69
CA THR A 63 8.03 -33.59 -6.65
C THR A 63 9.38 -33.32 -5.99
N SER A 64 9.77 -32.06 -5.91
CA SER A 64 11.01 -31.59 -5.26
C SER A 64 10.76 -30.98 -3.86
N GLY A 65 9.55 -31.14 -3.32
CA GLY A 65 9.19 -30.59 -2.01
C GLY A 65 9.06 -29.04 -1.98
N VAL A 66 8.93 -28.40 -3.16
CA VAL A 66 8.78 -26.94 -3.25
C VAL A 66 7.31 -26.58 -3.41
N ASN A 67 6.82 -25.71 -2.52
CA ASN A 67 5.46 -25.17 -2.62
C ASN A 67 5.41 -24.02 -3.64
N VAL A 68 4.49 -24.13 -4.59
CA VAL A 68 4.16 -23.07 -5.54
C VAL A 68 2.78 -22.54 -5.19
N ILE A 69 2.72 -21.29 -4.78
CA ILE A 69 1.52 -20.60 -4.32
C ILE A 69 1.21 -19.39 -5.20
N PRO A 70 -0.04 -18.90 -5.23
CA PRO A 70 -0.36 -17.64 -5.89
C PRO A 70 0.38 -16.47 -5.23
N SER A 71 0.98 -15.59 -6.03
CA SER A 71 1.50 -14.33 -5.50
C SER A 71 0.37 -13.54 -4.85
N ARG A 72 0.66 -12.90 -3.71
CA ARG A 72 -0.25 -11.94 -3.09
C ARG A 72 -0.11 -10.61 -3.82
N LEU A 73 -1.19 -10.11 -4.39
CA LEU A 73 -1.19 -8.86 -5.14
C LEU A 73 -2.41 -8.01 -4.80
N SER A 74 -2.20 -6.71 -4.76
CA SER A 74 -3.25 -5.70 -4.49
C SER A 74 -4.09 -5.41 -5.74
N ILE A 75 -4.75 -6.44 -6.26
CA ILE A 75 -5.67 -6.37 -7.39
C ILE A 75 -7.01 -6.94 -6.94
N LEU A 76 -8.09 -6.19 -7.15
CA LEU A 76 -9.43 -6.67 -6.87
C LEU A 76 -9.81 -7.80 -7.83
N THR A 77 -9.92 -9.01 -7.33
CA THR A 77 -10.45 -10.17 -8.08
C THR A 77 -11.94 -10.37 -7.83
N LYS A 78 -12.46 -9.73 -6.79
CA LYS A 78 -13.87 -9.70 -6.41
C LYS A 78 -14.22 -8.29 -5.93
N GLN A 79 -15.42 -7.83 -6.24
CA GLN A 79 -15.89 -6.55 -5.72
C GLN A 79 -15.93 -6.55 -4.20
N ILE A 80 -15.33 -5.53 -3.59
CA ILE A 80 -15.42 -5.27 -2.15
C ILE A 80 -16.24 -4.02 -1.90
N GLN A 81 -16.82 -3.96 -0.70
CA GLN A 81 -17.53 -2.78 -0.24
C GLN A 81 -16.48 -1.70 0.08
N SER A 82 -16.28 -0.80 -0.85
CA SER A 82 -15.24 0.22 -0.79
C SER A 82 -15.83 1.58 -1.13
N THR A 83 -15.29 2.63 -0.55
CA THR A 83 -15.58 4.03 -0.91
C THR A 83 -14.93 4.46 -2.24
N THR A 84 -14.22 3.56 -2.90
CA THR A 84 -13.50 3.81 -4.15
C THR A 84 -14.32 3.41 -5.37
N ASP A 85 -14.06 4.03 -6.51
CA ASP A 85 -14.68 3.71 -7.81
C ASP A 85 -13.96 2.52 -8.51
N ARG A 86 -13.35 1.64 -7.72
CA ARG A 86 -12.63 0.46 -8.23
C ARG A 86 -13.59 -0.67 -8.52
N GLY A 87 -13.44 -1.29 -9.69
CA GLY A 87 -14.15 -2.51 -10.06
C GLY A 87 -13.28 -3.75 -9.94
N ALA A 88 -13.90 -4.94 -9.94
CA ALA A 88 -13.18 -6.19 -9.98
C ALA A 88 -12.48 -6.40 -11.33
N CYS A 89 -11.29 -6.98 -11.33
CA CYS A 89 -10.57 -7.37 -12.53
C CYS A 89 -11.36 -8.43 -13.30
N PHE A 90 -11.58 -8.21 -14.59
CA PHE A 90 -12.21 -9.16 -15.49
C PHE A 90 -11.22 -9.82 -16.47
N PHE A 91 -9.93 -9.76 -16.15
CA PHE A 91 -8.84 -10.45 -16.87
C PHE A 91 -8.73 -10.11 -18.37
N CYS A 92 -8.92 -8.84 -18.73
CA CYS A 92 -8.87 -8.37 -20.13
C CYS A 92 -7.50 -8.50 -20.82
N GLY A 93 -6.43 -8.81 -20.07
CA GLY A 93 -5.08 -8.96 -20.61
C GLY A 93 -4.39 -7.65 -21.01
N GLN A 94 -4.98 -6.49 -20.71
CA GLN A 94 -4.44 -5.18 -21.09
C GLN A 94 -3.70 -4.48 -19.95
N CYS A 95 -3.16 -5.26 -18.98
CA CYS A 95 -2.37 -4.71 -17.90
C CYS A 95 -1.06 -4.14 -18.45
N ASN A 96 -0.94 -2.83 -18.38
CA ASN A 96 0.31 -2.12 -18.57
C ASN A 96 0.77 -1.62 -17.21
N ARG A 97 1.09 -0.47 -16.92
CA ARG A 97 1.53 0.00 -15.60
C ARG A 97 0.41 0.15 -14.56
N ASN A 98 -0.81 0.30 -15.03
CA ASN A 98 -2.01 0.46 -14.21
C ASN A 98 -3.23 -0.16 -14.91
N CYS A 99 -4.29 -0.39 -14.15
CA CYS A 99 -5.57 -0.84 -14.66
C CYS A 99 -6.47 0.35 -14.98
N SER A 100 -6.41 0.83 -16.21
CA SER A 100 -7.20 2.00 -16.64
C SER A 100 -8.71 1.72 -16.79
N ILE A 101 -9.10 0.47 -17.03
CA ILE A 101 -10.50 0.09 -17.30
C ILE A 101 -11.27 -0.12 -15.98
N ALA A 102 -10.93 -1.15 -15.22
CA ALA A 102 -11.63 -1.49 -13.98
C ALA A 102 -11.05 -0.78 -12.75
N LYS A 103 -9.88 -0.14 -12.88
CA LYS A 103 -9.13 0.42 -11.74
C LYS A 103 -8.95 -0.61 -10.61
N ALA A 104 -8.79 -1.88 -10.99
CA ALA A 104 -8.73 -2.99 -10.04
C ALA A 104 -7.44 -3.02 -9.23
N ASP A 105 -6.38 -2.37 -9.72
CA ASP A 105 -5.10 -2.22 -9.06
C ASP A 105 -5.17 -1.27 -7.86
N PHE A 106 -4.19 -1.37 -6.99
CA PHE A 106 -3.95 -0.41 -5.92
C PHE A 106 -3.03 0.71 -6.39
N SER A 107 -3.42 1.94 -6.09
CA SER A 107 -2.51 3.07 -6.00
C SER A 107 -2.95 3.96 -4.83
N SER A 108 -2.01 4.71 -4.27
CA SER A 108 -2.33 5.69 -3.22
C SER A 108 -3.42 6.66 -3.69
N THR A 109 -3.39 7.00 -4.98
CA THR A 109 -4.35 7.92 -5.58
C THR A 109 -5.77 7.35 -5.58
N ASN A 110 -5.97 6.12 -6.08
CA ASN A 110 -7.32 5.58 -6.25
C ASN A 110 -7.92 5.01 -4.96
N VAL A 111 -7.11 4.55 -4.01
CA VAL A 111 -7.60 3.92 -2.78
C VAL A 111 -7.63 4.87 -1.59
N LEU A 112 -6.72 5.84 -1.53
CA LEU A 112 -6.56 6.71 -0.37
C LEU A 112 -6.86 8.17 -0.68
N ILE A 113 -6.20 8.75 -1.69
CA ILE A 113 -6.26 10.19 -1.95
C ILE A 113 -7.64 10.63 -2.45
N TYR A 114 -8.18 10.00 -3.48
CA TYR A 114 -9.49 10.37 -4.01
C TYR A 114 -10.63 10.21 -2.98
N PRO A 115 -10.71 9.12 -2.22
CA PRO A 115 -11.68 9.03 -1.12
C PRO A 115 -11.48 10.10 -0.05
N ALA A 116 -10.24 10.41 0.31
CA ALA A 116 -9.94 11.44 1.31
C ALA A 116 -10.38 12.84 0.83
N LEU A 117 -10.11 13.20 -0.42
CA LEU A 117 -10.58 14.46 -1.02
C LEU A 117 -12.10 14.58 -1.03
N LYS A 118 -12.83 13.46 -1.27
CA LYS A 118 -14.31 13.45 -1.22
C LYS A 118 -14.88 13.79 0.16
N THR A 119 -14.10 13.68 1.23
CA THR A 119 -14.54 14.08 2.58
C THR A 119 -14.60 15.60 2.77
N GLY A 120 -13.93 16.37 1.92
CA GLY A 120 -13.78 17.83 2.08
C GLY A 120 -12.85 18.24 3.22
N ASN A 121 -12.15 17.30 3.86
CA ASN A 121 -11.25 17.55 4.99
C ASN A 121 -9.77 17.44 4.62
N VAL A 122 -9.47 17.29 3.34
CA VAL A 122 -8.10 17.11 2.85
C VAL A 122 -7.84 18.06 1.69
N ASP A 123 -6.72 18.77 1.78
CA ASP A 123 -6.19 19.59 0.70
C ASP A 123 -4.86 19.01 0.22
N ILE A 124 -4.60 19.12 -1.08
CA ILE A 124 -3.33 18.72 -1.70
C ILE A 124 -2.69 19.95 -2.31
N ILE A 125 -1.46 20.23 -1.89
CA ILE A 125 -0.64 21.28 -2.51
C ILE A 125 0.30 20.57 -3.49
N ALA A 126 -0.04 20.63 -4.77
CA ALA A 126 0.80 20.11 -5.84
C ALA A 126 1.94 21.08 -6.18
N ASN A 127 2.95 20.59 -6.91
CA ASN A 127 4.13 21.39 -7.31
C ASN A 127 4.88 22.03 -6.13
N ALA A 128 4.71 21.50 -4.93
CA ALA A 128 5.32 21.99 -3.70
C ALA A 128 6.52 21.10 -3.32
N MET A 129 7.70 21.69 -3.29
CA MET A 129 8.91 21.04 -2.79
C MET A 129 9.09 21.40 -1.33
N ALA A 130 8.80 20.50 -0.42
CA ALA A 130 9.04 20.69 1.00
C ALA A 130 10.54 20.96 1.24
N ARG A 131 10.84 22.04 1.96
CA ARG A 131 12.19 22.50 2.23
C ARG A 131 12.57 22.28 3.69
N GLU A 132 11.70 22.66 4.62
CA GLU A 132 12.04 22.71 6.03
C GLU A 132 10.80 22.48 6.89
N VAL A 133 10.96 21.73 7.99
CA VAL A 133 9.98 21.67 9.07
C VAL A 133 10.22 22.85 10.01
N ILE A 134 9.23 23.72 10.13
CA ILE A 134 9.31 24.91 10.98
C ILE A 134 9.02 24.51 12.42
N THR A 135 9.88 24.96 13.32
CA THR A 135 9.74 24.71 14.77
C THR A 135 9.54 26.02 15.54
N ASN A 136 8.86 25.93 16.68
CA ASN A 136 8.76 27.01 17.64
C ASN A 136 10.00 27.09 18.55
N LYS A 137 9.99 28.03 19.51
CA LYS A 137 11.08 28.22 20.47
C LYS A 137 11.36 27.01 21.36
N ASP A 138 10.37 26.15 21.53
CA ASP A 138 10.44 24.93 22.33
C ASP A 138 10.88 23.70 21.52
N GLY A 139 11.23 23.91 20.24
CA GLY A 139 11.63 22.84 19.31
C GLY A 139 10.46 22.00 18.76
N LEU A 140 9.20 22.41 18.99
CA LEU A 140 8.04 21.68 18.49
C LEU A 140 7.70 22.13 17.07
N ALA A 141 7.39 21.14 16.19
CA ALA A 141 6.98 21.42 14.83
C ALA A 141 5.66 22.20 14.77
N THR A 142 5.63 23.25 13.96
CA THR A 142 4.48 24.13 13.77
C THR A 142 4.01 24.22 12.34
N GLY A 143 4.80 23.74 11.39
CA GLY A 143 4.48 23.82 9.98
C GLY A 143 5.59 23.32 9.08
N VAL A 144 5.42 23.57 7.79
CA VAL A 144 6.40 23.23 6.74
C VAL A 144 6.55 24.42 5.81
N SER A 145 7.80 24.81 5.49
CA SER A 145 8.08 25.68 4.39
C SER A 145 8.28 24.87 3.10
N TYR A 146 7.81 25.38 1.98
CA TYR A 146 7.96 24.74 0.68
C TYR A 146 8.17 25.78 -0.43
N VAL A 147 8.86 25.36 -1.48
CA VAL A 147 9.02 26.15 -2.70
C VAL A 147 7.98 25.65 -3.71
N ASN A 148 7.17 26.55 -4.21
CA ASN A 148 6.28 26.28 -5.32
C ASN A 148 7.10 26.24 -6.62
N LYS A 149 6.99 25.16 -7.40
CA LYS A 149 7.76 24.96 -8.63
C LYS A 149 7.27 25.82 -9.80
N ASP A 150 6.06 26.35 -9.73
CA ASP A 150 5.48 27.13 -10.83
C ASP A 150 5.97 28.59 -10.83
N ASP A 151 6.17 29.16 -9.64
CA ASP A 151 6.61 30.57 -9.48
C ASP A 151 7.96 30.71 -8.76
N MET A 152 8.52 29.58 -8.29
CA MET A 152 9.79 29.52 -7.54
C MET A 152 9.78 30.35 -6.25
N GLN A 153 8.60 30.65 -5.71
CA GLN A 153 8.45 31.40 -4.46
C GLN A 153 8.33 30.41 -3.27
N GLU A 154 8.75 30.90 -2.11
CA GLU A 154 8.64 30.16 -0.85
C GLU A 154 7.32 30.49 -0.16
N TYR A 155 6.65 29.45 0.29
CA TYR A 155 5.39 29.49 1.02
C TYR A 155 5.48 28.66 2.29
N GLN A 156 4.53 28.86 3.18
CA GLN A 156 4.44 28.15 4.45
C GLN A 156 3.03 27.64 4.67
N VAL A 157 2.93 26.41 5.20
CA VAL A 157 1.70 25.84 5.72
C VAL A 157 1.88 25.47 7.18
N ASN A 158 0.92 25.86 8.02
CA ASN A 158 0.96 25.59 9.46
C ASN A 158 0.09 24.39 9.81
N GLY A 159 0.50 23.61 10.80
CA GLY A 159 -0.22 22.45 11.29
C GLY A 159 0.07 22.18 12.77
N LYS A 160 -0.89 21.59 13.46
CA LYS A 160 -0.73 21.13 14.84
C LYS A 160 0.18 19.92 14.96
N VAL A 161 0.28 19.13 13.90
CA VAL A 161 1.13 17.94 13.79
C VAL A 161 1.74 17.96 12.40
N VAL A 162 3.03 17.68 12.31
CA VAL A 162 3.74 17.53 11.05
C VAL A 162 4.20 16.08 10.93
N ILE A 163 3.82 15.41 9.84
CA ILE A 163 4.24 14.04 9.54
C ILE A 163 5.16 14.08 8.32
N VAL A 164 6.40 13.64 8.51
CA VAL A 164 7.37 13.50 7.42
C VAL A 164 7.24 12.08 6.86
N ALA A 165 6.60 11.96 5.70
CA ALA A 165 6.41 10.70 4.98
C ALA A 165 7.11 10.78 3.61
N ALA A 166 8.37 11.19 3.61
CA ALA A 166 9.13 11.56 2.42
C ALA A 166 10.15 10.51 1.97
N SER A 167 10.01 9.28 2.44
CA SER A 167 10.95 8.18 2.20
C SER A 167 12.35 8.49 2.78
N ALA A 168 12.60 8.01 3.96
CA ALA A 168 13.90 8.15 4.63
C ALA A 168 14.91 7.12 4.10
#